data_9ae89013d1873e2da91332059abc98e9
#
_entry.id   9ae89013d1873e2da91332059abc98e9
#
_cell.length_a   1.000
_cell.length_b   1.000
_cell.length_c   1.000
_cell.angle_alpha   90.00
_cell.angle_beta   90.00
_cell.angle_gamma   90.00
#
_symmetry.space_group_name_H-M   'P 1'
#
loop_
_entity.id
_entity.type
_entity.pdbx_description
1 polymer ?
#
loop_
_entity_poly.entity_id
_entity_poly.type
_entity_poly.pdbx_seq_one_letter_code
_entity_poly.pdbx_strand_id
1 'polypeptide(L)'
;MGQYRMERLNVQLRDEISQLILRGEIRDPRVTGRKSGAAARTELAPFLSVNRVEVSQDLSYAKVFVSSFASDAMLDKGVDGLNNAAGFIQSSIAKKLRIRKFPKLTFVVDSGMKDGFRMVQKLNALEQESKALEAELAEIENTENDE
;
A
#
# COMPACT_ATOMS: atom_id res chain seq x y z
N MET A 1 -8.62 11.75 -23.73
CA MET A 1 -8.33 10.36 -24.04
C MET A 1 -7.14 9.76 -23.29
N GLY A 2 -6.14 10.56 -22.90
CA GLY A 2 -4.98 10.08 -22.14
C GLY A 2 -5.30 9.48 -20.78
N GLN A 3 -6.23 10.06 -20.02
CA GLN A 3 -6.60 9.58 -18.69
C GLN A 3 -7.23 8.19 -18.70
N TYR A 4 -8.13 7.92 -19.62
CA TYR A 4 -8.82 6.64 -19.69
C TYR A 4 -7.85 5.49 -20.01
N ARG A 5 -6.92 5.73 -20.92
CA ARG A 5 -5.87 4.75 -21.25
C ARG A 5 -4.95 4.48 -20.05
N MET A 6 -4.61 5.54 -19.32
CA MET A 6 -3.74 5.42 -18.15
C MET A 6 -4.41 4.67 -17.01
N GLU A 7 -5.67 4.96 -16.74
CA GLU A 7 -6.44 4.22 -15.72
C GLU A 7 -6.54 2.74 -16.05
N ARG A 8 -6.80 2.42 -17.32
CA ARG A 8 -6.86 1.04 -17.78
C ARG A 8 -5.51 0.35 -17.66
N LEU A 9 -4.43 1.04 -17.99
CA LEU A 9 -3.07 0.52 -17.84
C LEU A 9 -2.73 0.31 -16.35
N ASN A 10 -3.10 1.24 -15.49
CA ASN A 10 -2.91 1.11 -14.05
C ASN A 10 -3.58 -0.15 -13.51
N VAL A 11 -4.81 -0.42 -13.92
CA VAL A 11 -5.56 -1.63 -13.51
C VAL A 11 -4.91 -2.89 -14.06
N GLN A 12 -4.51 -2.90 -15.32
CA GLN A 12 -3.84 -4.04 -15.93
C GLN A 12 -2.51 -4.36 -15.25
N LEU A 13 -1.70 -3.34 -14.97
CA LEU A 13 -0.43 -3.52 -14.26
C LEU A 13 -0.64 -4.04 -12.84
N ARG A 14 -1.62 -3.49 -12.12
CA ARG A 14 -1.96 -3.97 -10.78
C ARG A 14 -2.32 -5.45 -10.80
N ASP A 15 -3.19 -5.86 -11.70
CA ASP A 15 -3.66 -7.24 -11.79
C ASP A 15 -2.53 -8.19 -12.16
N GLU A 16 -1.69 -7.83 -13.13
CA GLU A 16 -0.56 -8.67 -13.55
C GLU A 16 0.51 -8.80 -12.47
N ILE A 17 0.83 -7.71 -11.79
CA ILE A 17 1.80 -7.74 -10.68
C ILE A 17 1.25 -8.59 -9.53
N SER A 18 -0.02 -8.42 -9.19
CA SER A 18 -0.69 -9.22 -8.15
C SER A 18 -0.63 -10.70 -8.46
N GLN A 19 -0.88 -11.09 -9.70
CA GLN A 19 -0.81 -12.49 -10.13
C GLN A 19 0.61 -13.05 -10.03
N LEU A 20 1.62 -12.27 -10.41
CA LEU A 20 3.03 -12.71 -10.28
C LEU A 20 3.40 -12.99 -8.83
N ILE A 21 2.96 -12.13 -7.92
CA ILE A 21 3.21 -12.30 -6.49
C ILE A 21 2.49 -13.56 -5.97
N LEU A 22 1.21 -13.72 -6.31
CA LEU A 22 0.39 -14.83 -5.83
C LEU A 22 0.87 -16.19 -6.36
N ARG A 23 1.36 -16.23 -7.60
CA ARG A 23 1.91 -17.45 -8.19
C ARG A 23 3.29 -17.84 -7.65
N GLY A 24 3.91 -16.96 -6.88
CA GLY A 24 5.25 -17.21 -6.34
C GLY A 24 6.35 -17.18 -7.38
N GLU A 25 6.13 -16.51 -8.50
CA GLU A 25 7.13 -16.38 -9.58
C GLU A 25 8.27 -15.43 -9.19
N ILE A 26 8.05 -14.57 -8.21
CA ILE A 26 9.09 -13.70 -7.66
C ILE A 26 9.87 -14.48 -6.62
N ARG A 27 11.13 -14.80 -6.94
CA ARG A 27 11.97 -15.70 -6.14
C ARG A 27 12.73 -15.03 -5.01
N ASP A 28 12.64 -13.73 -4.85
CA ASP A 28 13.38 -13.04 -3.80
C ASP A 28 12.90 -13.52 -2.42
N PRO A 29 13.81 -13.98 -1.52
CA PRO A 29 13.44 -14.51 -0.21
C PRO A 29 12.70 -13.51 0.67
N ARG A 30 12.93 -12.22 0.47
CA ARG A 30 12.25 -11.16 1.22
C ARG A 30 10.76 -11.06 0.85
N VAL A 31 10.40 -11.47 -0.36
CA VAL A 31 9.02 -11.53 -0.84
C VAL A 31 8.37 -12.87 -0.51
N THR A 32 9.09 -13.95 -0.79
CA THR A 32 8.56 -15.31 -0.58
C THR A 32 8.62 -15.78 0.87
N GLY A 33 9.46 -15.12 1.69
CA GLY A 33 9.70 -15.57 3.05
C GLY A 33 10.46 -16.89 3.16
N ARG A 34 10.96 -17.44 2.05
CA ARG A 34 11.72 -18.68 2.05
C ARG A 34 13.17 -18.42 2.43
N LYS A 35 13.58 -18.92 3.56
CA LYS A 35 15.00 -19.03 3.89
C LYS A 35 15.58 -20.22 3.13
N SER A 36 16.73 -20.03 2.53
CA SER A 36 17.47 -21.08 1.85
C SER A 36 17.66 -22.28 2.79
N GLY A 37 17.11 -23.43 2.43
CA GLY A 37 17.29 -24.67 3.17
C GLY A 37 16.30 -24.93 4.31
N ALA A 38 15.34 -24.07 4.58
CA ALA A 38 14.36 -24.28 5.63
C ALA A 38 12.99 -24.71 5.08
N ALA A 39 12.40 -25.75 5.67
CA ALA A 39 11.06 -26.22 5.36
C ALA A 39 9.96 -25.26 5.89
N ALA A 40 10.30 -24.35 6.78
CA ALA A 40 9.36 -23.40 7.36
C ALA A 40 9.17 -22.17 6.46
N ARG A 41 7.97 -22.03 5.93
CA ARG A 41 7.55 -20.89 5.11
C ARG A 41 6.98 -19.79 6.01
N THR A 42 7.72 -18.71 6.19
CA THR A 42 7.09 -17.44 6.58
C THR A 42 6.67 -16.75 5.28
N GLU A 43 5.52 -17.12 4.76
CA GLU A 43 5.08 -16.60 3.46
C GLU A 43 4.54 -15.18 3.61
N LEU A 44 5.37 -14.20 3.24
CA LEU A 44 4.90 -12.81 3.12
C LEU A 44 4.01 -12.65 1.88
N ALA A 45 4.33 -13.38 0.79
CA ALA A 45 3.64 -13.23 -0.48
C ALA A 45 2.11 -13.37 -0.41
N PRO A 46 1.51 -14.33 0.34
CA PRO A 46 0.06 -14.39 0.48
C PRO A 46 -0.56 -13.20 1.21
N PHE A 47 0.23 -12.47 1.97
CA PHE A 47 -0.23 -11.31 2.73
C PHE A 47 0.06 -9.98 2.06
N LEU A 48 0.82 -10.01 0.94
CA LEU A 48 1.07 -8.81 0.14
C LEU A 48 -0.12 -8.49 -0.75
N SER A 49 -0.54 -7.26 -0.74
CA SER A 49 -1.60 -6.75 -1.59
C SER A 49 -1.10 -5.56 -2.40
N VAL A 50 -1.29 -5.62 -3.72
CA VAL A 50 -1.06 -4.48 -4.60
C VAL A 50 -2.35 -3.67 -4.63
N ASN A 51 -2.32 -2.51 -4.00
CA ASN A 51 -3.51 -1.68 -3.84
C ASN A 51 -3.80 -0.85 -5.08
N ARG A 52 -2.75 -0.22 -5.63
CA ARG A 52 -2.89 0.62 -6.82
C ARG A 52 -1.54 0.78 -7.52
N VAL A 53 -1.61 1.17 -8.77
CA VAL A 53 -0.45 1.54 -9.59
C VAL A 53 -0.70 2.94 -10.15
N GLU A 54 0.27 3.82 -10.06
CA GLU A 54 0.23 5.15 -10.64
C GLU A 54 1.33 5.30 -11.67
N VAL A 55 0.95 5.40 -12.94
CA VAL A 55 1.87 5.59 -14.06
C VAL A 55 2.00 7.08 -14.35
N SER A 56 3.23 7.56 -14.58
CA SER A 56 3.45 8.95 -15.00
C SER A 56 2.88 9.21 -16.40
N GLN A 57 2.56 10.47 -16.69
CA GLN A 57 1.91 10.84 -17.97
C GLN A 57 2.74 10.47 -19.19
N ASP A 58 4.06 10.53 -19.07
CA ASP A 58 4.99 10.18 -20.14
C ASP A 58 5.31 8.67 -20.21
N LEU A 59 4.68 7.86 -19.37
CA LEU A 59 4.89 6.41 -19.25
C LEU A 59 6.32 6.01 -18.88
N SER A 60 7.08 6.90 -18.26
CA SER A 60 8.46 6.63 -17.85
C SER A 60 8.58 5.91 -16.53
N TYR A 61 7.67 6.19 -15.60
CA TYR A 61 7.70 5.65 -14.25
C TYR A 61 6.33 5.16 -13.82
N ALA A 62 6.33 4.13 -12.99
CA ALA A 62 5.12 3.64 -12.35
C ALA A 62 5.41 3.36 -10.87
N LYS A 63 4.61 3.94 -9.97
CA LYS A 63 4.66 3.62 -8.55
C LYS A 63 3.63 2.55 -8.25
N VAL A 64 4.07 1.49 -7.61
CA VAL A 64 3.21 0.37 -7.19
C VAL A 64 3.07 0.44 -5.67
N PHE A 65 1.85 0.70 -5.20
CA PHE A 65 1.54 0.81 -3.78
C PHE A 65 1.12 -0.54 -3.24
N VAL A 66 1.89 -1.04 -2.27
CA VAL A 66 1.66 -2.35 -1.67
C VAL A 66 1.40 -2.23 -0.18
N SER A 67 0.57 -3.12 0.33
CA SER A 67 0.30 -3.25 1.76
C SER A 67 0.38 -4.72 2.17
N SER A 68 0.41 -4.98 3.47
CA SER A 68 0.45 -6.32 4.00
C SER A 68 -0.23 -6.37 5.36
N PHE A 69 -0.82 -7.52 5.68
CA PHE A 69 -1.31 -7.82 7.03
C PHE A 69 -0.19 -8.31 7.96
N ALA A 70 1.02 -8.54 7.41
CA ALA A 70 2.20 -8.87 8.20
C ALA A 70 2.75 -7.64 8.93
N SER A 71 3.81 -7.82 9.73
CA SER A 71 4.44 -6.72 10.44
C SER A 71 5.05 -5.68 9.47
N ASP A 72 5.17 -4.43 9.93
CA ASP A 72 5.75 -3.36 9.13
C ASP A 72 7.19 -3.66 8.71
N ALA A 73 7.97 -4.27 9.58
CA ALA A 73 9.34 -4.67 9.27
C ALA A 73 9.40 -5.71 8.14
N MET A 74 8.48 -6.67 8.12
CA MET A 74 8.38 -7.65 7.05
C MET A 74 7.93 -7.01 5.74
N LEU A 75 7.00 -6.06 5.82
CA LEU A 75 6.53 -5.32 4.66
C LEU A 75 7.65 -4.50 4.03
N ASP A 76 8.45 -3.79 4.82
CA ASP A 76 9.60 -3.02 4.33
C ASP A 76 10.61 -3.91 3.62
N LYS A 77 10.93 -5.07 4.19
CA LYS A 77 11.81 -6.05 3.55
C LYS A 77 11.22 -6.60 2.27
N GLY A 78 9.92 -6.86 2.27
CA GLY A 78 9.19 -7.33 1.09
C GLY A 78 9.23 -6.31 -0.05
N VAL A 79 9.06 -5.03 0.26
CA VAL A 79 9.16 -3.93 -0.70
C VAL A 79 10.57 -3.83 -1.28
N ASP A 80 11.60 -3.96 -0.46
CA ASP A 80 12.98 -4.01 -0.94
C ASP A 80 13.20 -5.19 -1.89
N GLY A 81 12.65 -6.35 -1.57
CA GLY A 81 12.69 -7.52 -2.43
C GLY A 81 11.97 -7.32 -3.76
N LEU A 82 10.81 -6.69 -3.75
CA LEU A 82 10.06 -6.35 -4.95
C LEU A 82 10.82 -5.37 -5.84
N ASN A 83 11.43 -4.34 -5.25
CA ASN A 83 12.26 -3.39 -5.98
C ASN A 83 13.49 -4.07 -6.60
N ASN A 84 14.08 -5.02 -5.90
CA ASN A 84 15.19 -5.81 -6.43
C ASN A 84 14.74 -6.69 -7.61
N ALA A 85 13.53 -7.20 -7.58
CA ALA A 85 12.93 -8.02 -8.64
C ALA A 85 12.23 -7.20 -9.73
N ALA A 86 12.25 -5.88 -9.67
CA ALA A 86 11.52 -5.00 -10.59
C ALA A 86 11.84 -5.26 -12.05
N GLY A 87 13.11 -5.52 -12.37
CA GLY A 87 13.54 -5.85 -13.74
C GLY A 87 12.89 -7.14 -14.27
N PHE A 88 12.82 -8.17 -13.43
CA PHE A 88 12.15 -9.43 -13.77
C PHE A 88 10.64 -9.21 -13.98
N ILE A 89 10.00 -8.46 -13.09
CA ILE A 89 8.58 -8.16 -13.17
C ILE A 89 8.26 -7.37 -14.45
N GLN A 90 9.08 -6.37 -14.76
CA GLN A 90 8.93 -5.57 -15.97
C GLN A 90 9.02 -6.44 -17.23
N SER A 91 10.02 -7.31 -17.31
CA SER A 91 10.22 -8.21 -18.45
C SER A 91 9.05 -9.17 -18.62
N SER A 92 8.55 -9.74 -17.52
CA SER A 92 7.44 -10.70 -17.56
C SER A 92 6.14 -10.06 -18.03
N ILE A 93 5.83 -8.86 -17.55
CA ILE A 93 4.59 -8.16 -17.89
C ILE A 93 4.69 -7.55 -19.28
N ALA A 94 5.84 -7.01 -19.66
CA ALA A 94 6.03 -6.42 -21.00
C ALA A 94 5.76 -7.43 -22.11
N LYS A 95 6.15 -8.68 -21.90
CA LYS A 95 5.87 -9.77 -22.84
C LYS A 95 4.37 -10.05 -23.00
N LYS A 96 3.62 -9.99 -21.92
CA LYS A 96 2.17 -10.22 -21.93
C LYS A 96 1.38 -9.06 -22.52
N LEU A 97 1.71 -7.83 -22.14
CA LEU A 97 0.95 -6.65 -22.54
C LEU A 97 1.36 -6.05 -23.87
N ARG A 98 2.47 -6.51 -24.44
CA ARG A 98 3.03 -6.01 -25.73
C ARG A 98 3.15 -4.49 -25.78
N ILE A 99 3.63 -3.89 -24.68
CA ILE A 99 3.81 -2.44 -24.57
C ILE A 99 5.19 -2.09 -25.13
N ARG A 100 5.25 -1.09 -26.02
CA ARG A 100 6.50 -0.63 -26.63
C ARG A 100 7.46 -0.02 -25.61
N LYS A 101 6.94 0.81 -24.73
CA LYS A 101 7.71 1.46 -23.67
C LYS A 101 7.10 1.06 -22.34
N PHE A 102 7.83 0.24 -21.58
CA PHE A 102 7.38 -0.18 -20.27
C PHE A 102 7.89 0.79 -19.22
N PRO A 103 7.04 1.30 -18.31
CA PRO A 103 7.48 2.19 -17.26
C PRO A 103 8.38 1.49 -16.25
N LYS A 104 9.32 2.23 -15.68
CA LYS A 104 10.17 1.72 -14.61
C LYS A 104 9.34 1.58 -13.34
N LEU A 105 9.23 0.36 -12.83
CA LEU A 105 8.46 0.06 -11.63
C LEU A 105 9.24 0.42 -10.37
N THR A 106 8.57 1.09 -9.44
CA THR A 106 9.06 1.35 -8.09
C THR A 106 7.99 0.94 -7.11
N PHE A 107 8.32 0.03 -6.20
CA PHE A 107 7.40 -0.45 -5.17
C PHE A 107 7.55 0.41 -3.93
N VAL A 108 6.43 0.86 -3.37
CA VAL A 108 6.38 1.68 -2.17
C VAL A 108 5.31 1.15 -1.22
N VAL A 109 5.51 1.36 0.07
CA VAL A 109 4.52 0.99 1.07
C VAL A 109 3.33 1.94 0.96
N ASP A 110 2.12 1.36 0.89
CA ASP A 110 0.90 2.15 0.94
C ASP A 110 0.53 2.43 2.39
N SER A 111 0.83 3.63 2.86
CA SER A 111 0.50 4.10 4.20
C SER A 111 -0.91 4.70 4.30
N GLY A 112 -1.65 4.76 3.20
CA GLY A 112 -2.95 5.42 3.14
C GLY A 112 -3.95 4.90 4.16
N MET A 113 -4.05 3.58 4.35
CA MET A 113 -4.93 2.98 5.36
C MET A 113 -4.50 3.34 6.79
N LYS A 114 -3.19 3.30 7.07
CA LYS A 114 -2.65 3.66 8.39
C LYS A 114 -2.82 5.15 8.67
N ASP A 115 -2.55 5.99 7.70
CA ASP A 115 -2.73 7.44 7.81
C ASP A 115 -4.20 7.79 8.02
N GLY A 116 -5.10 7.13 7.30
CA GLY A 116 -6.54 7.27 7.49
C GLY A 116 -6.99 6.87 8.88
N PHE A 117 -6.49 5.75 9.40
CA PHE A 117 -6.79 5.29 10.75
C PHE A 117 -6.28 6.27 11.82
N ARG A 118 -5.06 6.78 11.68
CA ARG A 118 -4.50 7.80 12.57
C ARG A 118 -5.33 9.08 12.55
N MET A 119 -5.79 9.49 11.36
CA MET A 119 -6.64 10.68 11.22
C MET A 119 -7.98 10.50 11.92
N VAL A 120 -8.61 9.33 11.79
CA VAL A 120 -9.85 9.02 12.50
C VAL A 120 -9.64 9.04 14.01
N GLN A 121 -8.53 8.49 14.51
CA GLN A 121 -8.20 8.54 15.93
C GLN A 121 -8.02 9.97 16.43
N LYS A 122 -7.35 10.83 15.66
CA LYS A 122 -7.19 12.25 15.99
C LYS A 122 -8.53 12.97 16.03
N LEU A 123 -9.39 12.73 15.06
CA LEU A 123 -10.73 13.33 15.02
C LEU A 123 -11.57 12.91 16.23
N ASN A 124 -11.53 11.64 16.61
CA ASN A 124 -12.24 11.13 17.78
C ASN A 124 -11.70 11.77 19.08
N ALA A 125 -10.40 11.94 19.20
CA ALA A 125 -9.79 12.61 20.35
C ALA A 125 -10.24 14.08 20.44
N LEU A 126 -10.28 14.79 19.32
CA LEU A 126 -10.75 16.18 19.24
C LEU A 126 -12.23 16.29 19.60
N GLU A 127 -13.07 15.35 19.16
CA GLU A 127 -14.48 15.32 19.55
C GLU A 127 -14.66 15.12 21.05
N GLN A 128 -13.88 14.24 21.67
CA GLN A 128 -13.92 14.01 23.11
C GLN A 128 -13.49 15.24 23.89
N GLU A 129 -12.46 15.95 23.43
CA GLU A 129 -12.02 17.21 24.02
C GLU A 129 -13.10 18.28 23.92
N SER A 130 -13.75 18.41 22.77
CA SER A 130 -14.86 19.35 22.58
C SER A 130 -16.03 19.05 23.51
N LYS A 131 -16.40 17.78 23.66
CA LYS A 131 -17.49 17.37 24.56
C LYS A 131 -17.14 17.63 26.02
N ALA A 132 -15.90 17.41 26.41
CA ALA A 132 -15.43 17.69 27.75
C ALA A 132 -15.47 19.20 28.05
N LEU A 133 -15.07 20.04 27.10
CA LEU A 133 -15.15 21.51 27.23
C LEU A 133 -16.60 21.99 27.31
N GLU A 134 -17.48 21.45 26.51
CA GLU A 134 -18.92 21.76 26.55
C GLU A 134 -19.54 21.38 27.90
N ALA A 135 -19.17 20.23 28.44
CA ALA A 135 -19.62 19.77 29.74
C ALA A 135 -19.12 20.69 30.88
N GLU A 136 -17.86 21.12 30.83
CA GLU A 136 -17.30 22.08 31.80
C GLU A 136 -18.01 23.42 31.72
N LEU A 137 -18.26 23.94 30.53
CA LEU A 137 -18.99 25.19 30.32
C LEU A 137 -20.43 25.09 30.83
N ALA A 138 -21.11 23.97 30.62
CA ALA A 138 -22.46 23.73 31.13
C ALA A 138 -22.48 23.69 32.66
N GLU A 139 -21.49 23.12 33.31
CA GLU A 139 -21.35 23.13 34.78
C GLU A 139 -21.18 24.55 35.34
N ILE A 140 -20.35 25.36 34.68
CA ILE A 140 -20.12 26.75 35.05
C ILE A 140 -21.41 27.57 34.94
N GLU A 141 -22.17 27.41 33.85
CA GLU A 141 -23.46 28.09 33.67
C GLU A 141 -24.49 27.69 34.75
N ASN A 142 -24.51 26.40 35.11
CA ASN A 142 -25.42 25.91 36.14
C ASN A 142 -25.06 26.46 37.55
N THR A 143 -23.77 26.65 37.85
CA THR A 143 -23.35 27.21 39.12
C THR A 143 -23.63 28.72 39.20
N GLU A 144 -23.59 29.45 38.09
CA GLU A 144 -23.95 30.88 38.06
C GLU A 144 -25.46 31.11 38.21
N ASN A 145 -26.31 30.15 37.76
CA ASN A 145 -27.75 30.26 37.86
C ASN A 145 -28.31 29.84 39.22
N ASP A 146 -27.51 29.23 40.11
CA ASP A 146 -27.94 28.78 41.43
C ASP A 146 -27.73 29.86 42.53
N GLU A 147 -27.34 31.05 42.16
CA GLU A 147 -27.36 32.24 43.08
C GLU A 147 -28.74 32.97 42.85
#